data_3833c2833b95f3b6585befb184ae7f11
#
_entry.id   3833c2833b95f3b6585befb184ae7f11
#
_cell.length_a   1.000
_cell.length_b   1.000
_cell.length_c   1.000
_cell.angle_alpha   90.00
_cell.angle_beta   90.00
_cell.angle_gamma   90.00
#
_symmetry.space_group_name_H-M   'P 1'
#
loop_
_entity.id
_entity.type
_entity.pdbx_description
1 polymer ?
#
loop_
_entity_poly.entity_id
_entity_poly.type
_entity_poly.pdbx_seq_one_letter_code
_entity_poly.pdbx_strand_id
1 'polypeptide(L)'
;MNVIKTRIPEVIIFEPKVFGDERGFFFESFNQKVFFEATNLDANFVQDNHSKSAKNVLRGMHYQIEQAQGKLVRVTQGEVFDVAVDLLATSPTFGQWEGTILSAENKRQMWIPPGFAHGFLVISDTAEFLYKTTDFYAPQFECCLKWDDPEVGIKWPLQGMPILSAKDSQGLSLQAAKKFP
;
A
#
# COMPACT_ATOMS: atom_id res chain seq x y z
N MET A 1 18.13 -8.40 -2.20
CA MET A 1 17.02 -7.51 -1.85
C MET A 1 17.56 -6.45 -0.90
N ASN A 2 17.38 -5.17 -1.22
CA ASN A 2 17.71 -4.07 -0.32
C ASN A 2 16.45 -3.74 0.51
N VAL A 3 16.60 -3.48 1.81
CA VAL A 3 15.52 -3.17 2.73
C VAL A 3 15.65 -1.70 3.13
N ILE A 4 14.67 -0.89 2.79
CA ILE A 4 14.66 0.54 3.05
C ILE A 4 13.62 0.79 4.16
N LYS A 5 14.11 1.25 5.32
CA LYS A 5 13.25 1.68 6.43
C LYS A 5 12.69 3.07 6.12
N THR A 6 11.42 3.27 6.42
CA THR A 6 10.73 4.55 6.27
C THR A 6 10.70 5.33 7.58
N ARG A 7 10.07 6.50 7.58
CA ARG A 7 9.85 7.30 8.81
C ARG A 7 8.91 6.61 9.79
N ILE A 8 8.02 5.73 9.28
CA ILE A 8 7.17 4.85 10.08
C ILE A 8 7.83 3.48 10.06
N PRO A 9 8.48 3.03 11.15
CA PRO A 9 9.35 1.86 11.15
C PRO A 9 8.69 0.55 10.72
N GLU A 10 7.37 0.45 10.89
CA GLU A 10 6.56 -0.72 10.53
C GLU A 10 6.31 -0.82 9.02
N VAL A 11 6.38 0.30 8.30
CA VAL A 11 6.24 0.37 6.84
C VAL A 11 7.62 0.21 6.21
N ILE A 12 7.79 -0.82 5.39
CA ILE A 12 9.09 -1.20 4.82
C ILE A 12 9.02 -1.22 3.29
N ILE A 13 10.03 -0.66 2.66
CA ILE A 13 10.19 -0.74 1.20
C ILE A 13 11.24 -1.80 0.87
N PHE A 14 10.89 -2.73 0.02
CA PHE A 14 11.77 -3.74 -0.54
C PHE A 14 12.19 -3.35 -1.95
N GLU A 15 13.49 -3.26 -2.18
CA GLU A 15 14.05 -2.99 -3.49
C GLU A 15 14.81 -4.23 -3.97
N PRO A 16 14.30 -4.96 -4.98
CA PRO A 16 14.90 -6.20 -5.41
C PRO A 16 16.20 -5.95 -6.19
N LYS A 17 17.13 -6.90 -6.11
CA LYS A 17 18.26 -6.95 -7.05
C LYS A 17 17.76 -7.51 -8.37
N VAL A 18 17.83 -6.70 -9.41
CA VAL A 18 17.42 -7.06 -10.77
C VAL A 18 18.64 -7.49 -11.58
N PHE A 19 18.52 -8.62 -12.26
CA PHE A 19 19.50 -9.14 -13.19
C PHE A 19 18.95 -9.00 -14.61
N GLY A 20 19.64 -8.29 -15.48
CA GLY A 20 19.22 -8.06 -16.85
C GLY A 20 20.27 -8.54 -17.85
N ASP A 21 19.81 -9.05 -19.00
CA ASP A 21 20.62 -9.36 -20.19
C ASP A 21 19.78 -9.10 -21.46
N GLU A 22 20.29 -9.46 -22.64
CA GLU A 22 19.59 -9.27 -23.93
C GLU A 22 18.25 -10.01 -24.05
N ARG A 23 17.95 -10.98 -23.17
CA ARG A 23 16.67 -11.71 -23.11
C ARG A 23 15.62 -11.01 -22.25
N GLY A 24 16.01 -9.99 -21.45
CA GLY A 24 15.13 -9.29 -20.52
C GLY A 24 15.71 -9.21 -19.11
N PHE A 25 14.87 -9.42 -18.09
CA PHE A 25 15.30 -9.34 -16.70
C PHE A 25 14.77 -10.51 -15.86
N PHE A 26 15.48 -10.77 -14.77
CA PHE A 26 15.07 -11.68 -13.71
C PHE A 26 15.29 -11.00 -12.35
N PHE A 27 14.37 -11.18 -11.43
CA PHE A 27 14.55 -10.84 -10.02
C PHE A 27 13.68 -11.73 -9.14
N GLU A 28 14.11 -11.94 -7.91
CA GLU A 28 13.29 -12.57 -6.87
C GLU A 28 12.29 -11.54 -6.35
N SER A 29 11.01 -11.75 -6.66
CA SER A 29 9.96 -10.81 -6.29
C SER A 29 9.44 -11.00 -4.85
N PHE A 30 9.63 -12.17 -4.25
CA PHE A 30 9.32 -12.46 -2.86
C PHE A 30 10.22 -13.57 -2.34
N ASN A 31 10.65 -13.43 -1.09
CA ASN A 31 11.36 -14.45 -0.36
C ASN A 31 10.97 -14.36 1.12
N GLN A 32 10.35 -15.43 1.64
CA GLN A 32 9.83 -15.49 2.99
C GLN A 32 10.91 -15.22 4.06
N LYS A 33 12.11 -15.76 3.86
CA LYS A 33 13.23 -15.56 4.80
C LYS A 33 13.65 -14.10 4.86
N VAL A 34 13.84 -13.45 3.70
CA VAL A 34 14.20 -12.04 3.62
C VAL A 34 13.11 -11.15 4.22
N PHE A 35 11.84 -11.49 3.95
CA PHE A 35 10.70 -10.78 4.53
C PHE A 35 10.71 -10.89 6.06
N PHE A 36 10.89 -12.10 6.61
CA PHE A 36 10.98 -12.32 8.04
C PHE A 36 12.14 -11.55 8.67
N GLU A 37 13.33 -11.62 8.08
CA GLU A 37 14.52 -10.89 8.55
C GLU A 37 14.31 -9.37 8.59
N ALA A 38 13.55 -8.84 7.64
CA ALA A 38 13.27 -7.41 7.54
C ALA A 38 12.17 -6.92 8.50
N THR A 39 11.13 -7.72 8.69
CA THR A 39 9.90 -7.33 9.42
C THR A 39 9.81 -7.94 10.82
N ASN A 40 10.55 -9.01 11.07
CA ASN A 40 10.41 -9.91 12.24
C ASN A 40 8.99 -10.53 12.34
N LEU A 41 8.28 -10.66 11.19
CA LEU A 41 6.94 -11.22 11.12
C LEU A 41 6.94 -12.50 10.29
N ASP A 42 6.42 -13.59 10.86
CA ASP A 42 6.12 -14.80 10.13
C ASP A 42 4.75 -14.67 9.45
N ALA A 43 4.72 -13.84 8.39
CA ALA A 43 3.49 -13.54 7.67
C ALA A 43 3.12 -14.69 6.73
N ASN A 44 1.92 -15.21 6.90
CA ASN A 44 1.31 -16.14 5.95
C ASN A 44 0.45 -15.38 4.96
N PHE A 45 0.84 -15.34 3.69
CA PHE A 45 0.04 -14.71 2.64
C PHE A 45 -0.98 -15.69 2.09
N VAL A 46 -2.26 -15.35 2.20
CA VAL A 46 -3.39 -16.24 1.90
C VAL A 46 -4.18 -15.86 0.65
N GLN A 47 -3.96 -14.63 0.12
CA GLN A 47 -4.70 -14.14 -1.04
C GLN A 47 -3.81 -13.21 -1.87
N ASP A 48 -3.88 -13.35 -3.19
CA ASP A 48 -3.29 -12.43 -4.17
C ASP A 48 -4.40 -11.66 -4.89
N ASN A 49 -4.15 -10.37 -5.12
CA ASN A 49 -5.05 -9.50 -5.88
C ASN A 49 -4.30 -8.80 -7.01
N HIS A 50 -4.99 -8.57 -8.13
CA HIS A 50 -4.46 -7.87 -9.29
C HIS A 50 -5.51 -6.89 -9.81
N SER A 51 -5.13 -5.64 -9.98
CA SER A 51 -6.00 -4.60 -10.56
C SER A 51 -5.27 -3.82 -11.65
N LYS A 52 -6.06 -3.28 -12.60
CA LYS A 52 -5.60 -2.33 -13.60
C LYS A 52 -6.40 -1.04 -13.47
N SER A 53 -5.74 0.09 -13.57
CA SER A 53 -6.35 1.42 -13.42
C SER A 53 -5.74 2.42 -14.38
N ALA A 54 -6.55 3.37 -14.85
CA ALA A 54 -6.10 4.47 -15.68
C ALA A 54 -5.47 5.59 -14.86
N LYS A 55 -4.79 6.51 -15.53
CA LYS A 55 -4.20 7.71 -14.93
C LYS A 55 -5.20 8.48 -14.07
N ASN A 56 -4.70 9.02 -12.98
CA ASN A 56 -5.44 9.82 -12.00
C ASN A 56 -6.53 9.05 -11.23
N VAL A 57 -6.65 7.72 -11.39
CA VAL A 57 -7.46 6.89 -10.50
C VAL A 57 -6.78 6.80 -9.14
N LEU A 58 -7.54 7.14 -8.09
CA LEU A 58 -7.13 6.94 -6.70
C LEU A 58 -8.04 5.88 -6.07
N ARG A 59 -7.42 4.87 -5.47
CA ARG A 59 -8.10 3.82 -4.71
C ARG A 59 -7.66 3.88 -3.26
N GLY A 60 -8.59 3.96 -2.33
CA GLY A 60 -8.28 4.01 -0.91
C GLY A 60 -9.02 5.11 -0.16
N MET A 61 -8.70 5.31 1.10
CA MET A 61 -7.72 4.53 1.94
C MET A 61 -8.43 3.38 2.62
N HIS A 62 -8.14 2.14 2.20
CA HIS A 62 -8.89 0.95 2.62
C HIS A 62 -8.18 0.16 3.73
N TYR A 63 -8.96 -0.32 4.68
CA TYR A 63 -8.53 -1.24 5.72
C TYR A 63 -9.70 -2.11 6.20
N GLN A 64 -9.40 -3.21 6.87
CA GLN A 64 -10.38 -4.05 7.56
C GLN A 64 -10.15 -3.94 9.05
N ILE A 65 -11.19 -3.53 9.79
CA ILE A 65 -11.08 -3.32 11.24
C ILE A 65 -11.01 -4.65 12.02
N GLU A 66 -11.58 -5.70 11.46
CA GLU A 66 -11.42 -7.09 11.88
C GLU A 66 -10.87 -7.89 10.70
N GLN A 67 -10.24 -9.03 10.94
CA GLN A 67 -9.45 -9.75 9.93
C GLN A 67 -8.48 -8.77 9.21
N ALA A 68 -7.74 -8.01 10.01
CA ALA A 68 -6.87 -6.94 9.54
C ALA A 68 -5.77 -7.49 8.62
N GLN A 69 -5.70 -6.96 7.40
CA GLN A 69 -4.77 -7.43 6.37
C GLN A 69 -3.46 -6.67 6.41
N GLY A 70 -2.35 -7.37 6.60
CA GLY A 70 -1.06 -6.90 6.12
C GLY A 70 -0.98 -7.06 4.60
N LYS A 71 -0.36 -6.11 3.90
CA LYS A 71 -0.31 -6.07 2.44
C LYS A 71 1.13 -5.92 1.94
N LEU A 72 1.55 -6.77 1.02
CA LEU A 72 2.79 -6.60 0.28
C LEU A 72 2.44 -6.26 -1.16
N VAL A 73 2.70 -5.00 -1.54
CA VAL A 73 2.21 -4.40 -2.78
C VAL A 73 3.32 -4.11 -3.78
N ARG A 74 3.03 -4.21 -5.08
CA ARG A 74 3.95 -3.89 -6.17
C ARG A 74 3.22 -3.49 -7.44
N VAL A 75 3.95 -2.85 -8.36
CA VAL A 75 3.47 -2.47 -9.70
C VAL A 75 4.20 -3.31 -10.74
N THR A 76 3.46 -3.88 -11.70
CA THR A 76 4.00 -4.68 -12.81
C THR A 76 3.92 -3.96 -14.15
N GLN A 77 3.05 -2.95 -14.27
CA GLN A 77 2.98 -2.03 -15.40
C GLN A 77 2.69 -0.62 -14.91
N GLY A 78 3.38 0.38 -15.44
CA GLY A 78 3.18 1.78 -15.09
C GLY A 78 3.75 2.17 -13.74
N GLU A 79 3.15 3.20 -13.13
CA GLU A 79 3.66 3.84 -11.93
C GLU A 79 2.51 4.36 -11.06
N VAL A 80 2.65 4.19 -9.75
CA VAL A 80 1.72 4.72 -8.75
C VAL A 80 2.47 5.44 -7.62
N PHE A 81 1.80 6.39 -6.96
CA PHE A 81 2.18 6.85 -5.64
C PHE A 81 1.36 6.06 -4.62
N ASP A 82 2.02 5.21 -3.86
CA ASP A 82 1.44 4.30 -2.87
C ASP A 82 1.57 4.86 -1.47
N VAL A 83 0.52 4.77 -0.65
CA VAL A 83 0.45 5.43 0.67
C VAL A 83 -0.11 4.49 1.72
N ALA A 84 0.54 4.45 2.88
CA ALA A 84 0.07 3.82 4.11
C ALA A 84 -0.15 4.88 5.20
N VAL A 85 -1.27 4.80 5.93
CA VAL A 85 -1.60 5.67 7.07
C VAL A 85 -1.74 4.84 8.33
N ASP A 86 -1.04 5.19 9.38
CA ASP A 86 -1.11 4.52 10.67
C ASP A 86 -2.46 4.81 11.37
N LEU A 87 -3.22 3.76 11.69
CA LEU A 87 -4.50 3.83 12.43
C LEU A 87 -4.46 3.12 13.78
N LEU A 88 -3.28 2.74 14.27
CA LEU A 88 -3.07 2.18 15.61
C LEU A 88 -3.17 3.30 16.65
N ALA A 89 -4.23 3.33 17.44
CA ALA A 89 -4.52 4.44 18.37
C ALA A 89 -3.43 4.68 19.42
N THR A 90 -2.67 3.64 19.77
CA THR A 90 -1.56 3.71 20.75
C THR A 90 -0.20 3.93 20.11
N SER A 91 -0.13 3.99 18.78
CA SER A 91 1.12 4.21 18.05
C SER A 91 1.63 5.66 18.19
N PRO A 92 2.94 5.88 18.35
CA PRO A 92 3.53 7.22 18.32
C PRO A 92 3.40 7.90 16.94
N THR A 93 3.09 7.13 15.90
CA THR A 93 2.89 7.62 14.54
C THR A 93 1.41 7.61 14.10
N PHE A 94 0.48 7.47 15.04
CA PHE A 94 -0.95 7.52 14.75
C PHE A 94 -1.33 8.73 13.89
N GLY A 95 -2.07 8.51 12.82
CA GLY A 95 -2.49 9.54 11.85
C GLY A 95 -1.38 10.01 10.90
N GLN A 96 -0.13 9.60 11.10
CA GLN A 96 0.94 9.88 10.15
C GLN A 96 0.88 8.92 8.95
N TRP A 97 1.47 9.35 7.85
CA TRP A 97 1.51 8.57 6.63
C TRP A 97 2.93 8.44 6.06
N GLU A 98 3.15 7.36 5.33
CA GLU A 98 4.33 7.14 4.51
C GLU A 98 3.91 6.88 3.08
N GLY A 99 4.63 7.45 2.12
CA GLY A 99 4.33 7.30 0.71
C GLY A 99 5.56 7.12 -0.15
N THR A 100 5.44 6.32 -1.19
CA THR A 100 6.54 6.04 -2.12
C THR A 100 6.03 5.82 -3.54
N ILE A 101 6.92 6.04 -4.50
CA ILE A 101 6.68 5.66 -5.90
C ILE A 101 6.98 4.17 -6.06
N LEU A 102 5.98 3.44 -6.52
CA LEU A 102 6.13 2.06 -6.98
C LEU A 102 5.91 2.00 -8.49
N SER A 103 6.78 1.33 -9.22
CA SER A 103 6.69 1.25 -10.68
C SER A 103 7.21 -0.07 -11.22
N ALA A 104 6.78 -0.39 -12.45
CA ALA A 104 7.37 -1.48 -13.23
C ALA A 104 8.87 -1.28 -13.49
N GLU A 105 9.34 -0.03 -13.45
CA GLU A 105 10.76 0.31 -13.67
C GLU A 105 11.58 0.07 -12.40
N ASN A 106 11.17 0.65 -11.25
CA ASN A 106 11.93 0.53 -10.01
C ASN A 106 11.75 -0.83 -9.31
N LYS A 107 10.68 -1.58 -9.64
CA LYS A 107 10.33 -2.90 -9.10
C LYS A 107 10.23 -2.96 -7.57
N ARG A 108 10.15 -1.80 -6.93
CA ARG A 108 9.99 -1.68 -5.48
C ARG A 108 8.67 -2.28 -5.04
N GLN A 109 8.66 -2.75 -3.81
CA GLN A 109 7.48 -3.25 -3.12
C GLN A 109 7.38 -2.54 -1.78
N MET A 110 6.16 -2.34 -1.29
CA MET A 110 5.92 -1.77 0.02
C MET A 110 5.17 -2.78 0.89
N TRP A 111 5.68 -3.00 2.09
CA TRP A 111 4.97 -3.71 3.14
C TRP A 111 4.18 -2.72 3.97
N ILE A 112 2.88 -2.96 4.07
CA ILE A 112 1.91 -2.20 4.86
C ILE A 112 1.37 -3.18 5.90
N PRO A 113 1.68 -3.00 7.20
CA PRO A 113 1.25 -3.94 8.23
C PRO A 113 -0.26 -3.85 8.52
N PRO A 114 -0.84 -4.87 9.19
CA PRO A 114 -2.17 -4.73 9.79
C PRO A 114 -2.23 -3.52 10.70
N GLY A 115 -3.37 -2.83 10.74
CA GLY A 115 -3.53 -1.60 11.52
C GLY A 115 -3.34 -0.32 10.71
N PHE A 116 -3.01 -0.44 9.43
CA PHE A 116 -2.82 0.69 8.52
C PHE A 116 -3.92 0.77 7.47
N ALA A 117 -4.33 2.00 7.13
CA ALA A 117 -5.11 2.25 5.92
C ALA A 117 -4.17 2.37 4.72
N HIS A 118 -4.59 1.85 3.57
CA HIS A 118 -3.78 1.78 2.36
C HIS A 118 -4.53 2.33 1.15
N GLY A 119 -3.81 3.06 0.29
CA GLY A 119 -4.33 3.53 -0.97
C GLY A 119 -3.22 3.95 -1.94
N PHE A 120 -3.58 4.15 -3.19
CA PHE A 120 -2.63 4.59 -4.21
C PHE A 120 -3.27 5.49 -5.27
N LEU A 121 -2.44 6.34 -5.87
CA LEU A 121 -2.77 7.18 -7.02
C LEU A 121 -1.98 6.72 -8.24
N VAL A 122 -2.66 6.49 -9.36
CA VAL A 122 -2.00 6.16 -10.64
C VAL A 122 -1.44 7.43 -11.27
N ILE A 123 -0.12 7.43 -11.54
CA ILE A 123 0.63 8.57 -12.10
C ILE A 123 0.82 8.40 -13.60
N SER A 124 1.16 7.19 -14.07
CA SER A 124 1.29 6.85 -15.49
C SER A 124 -0.06 6.75 -16.18
N ASP A 125 -0.08 6.61 -17.51
CA ASP A 125 -1.33 6.49 -18.28
C ASP A 125 -2.19 5.31 -17.82
N THR A 126 -1.55 4.21 -17.48
CA THR A 126 -2.18 3.03 -16.84
C THR A 126 -1.20 2.40 -15.84
N ALA A 127 -1.73 1.74 -14.81
CA ALA A 127 -0.91 0.93 -13.92
C ALA A 127 -1.60 -0.42 -13.64
N GLU A 128 -0.78 -1.49 -13.56
CA GLU A 128 -1.19 -2.79 -13.04
C GLU A 128 -0.56 -3.00 -11.68
N PHE A 129 -1.42 -3.22 -10.69
CA PHE A 129 -1.09 -3.24 -9.27
C PHE A 129 -1.43 -4.61 -8.68
N LEU A 130 -0.44 -5.26 -8.11
CA LEU A 130 -0.55 -6.56 -7.48
C LEU A 130 -0.25 -6.45 -6.00
N TYR A 131 -0.97 -7.21 -5.19
CA TYR A 131 -0.65 -7.31 -3.76
C TYR A 131 -1.07 -8.63 -3.14
N LYS A 132 -0.26 -9.09 -2.20
CA LYS A 132 -0.53 -10.22 -1.31
C LYS A 132 -1.14 -9.71 -0.01
N THR A 133 -2.04 -10.48 0.58
CA THR A 133 -2.62 -10.16 1.89
C THR A 133 -2.44 -11.29 2.89
N THR A 134 -2.31 -10.92 4.17
CA THR A 134 -2.14 -11.88 5.28
C THR A 134 -3.44 -12.43 5.83
N ASP A 135 -4.59 -11.89 5.39
CA ASP A 135 -5.92 -12.40 5.72
C ASP A 135 -6.84 -12.26 4.52
N PHE A 136 -7.98 -12.95 4.54
CA PHE A 136 -8.96 -12.94 3.46
C PHE A 136 -9.73 -11.63 3.40
N TYR A 137 -10.22 -11.30 2.19
CA TYR A 137 -11.13 -10.18 2.04
C TYR A 137 -12.45 -10.43 2.77
N ALA A 138 -12.79 -9.52 3.67
CA ALA A 138 -13.98 -9.57 4.51
C ALA A 138 -14.76 -8.24 4.38
N PRO A 139 -15.65 -8.12 3.37
CA PRO A 139 -16.33 -6.87 3.03
C PRO A 139 -17.13 -6.28 4.19
N GLN A 140 -17.64 -7.11 5.13
CA GLN A 140 -18.38 -6.67 6.31
C GLN A 140 -17.52 -5.87 7.31
N PHE A 141 -16.20 -6.00 7.26
CA PHE A 141 -15.24 -5.29 8.13
C PHE A 141 -14.47 -4.20 7.40
N GLU A 142 -14.74 -4.03 6.10
CA GLU A 142 -14.05 -3.03 5.31
C GLU A 142 -14.44 -1.61 5.73
N CYS A 143 -13.41 -0.78 5.86
CA CYS A 143 -13.52 0.63 6.18
C CYS A 143 -12.74 1.46 5.16
N CYS A 144 -13.13 2.73 5.01
CA CYS A 144 -12.45 3.67 4.15
C CYS A 144 -12.17 4.97 4.93
N LEU A 145 -10.89 5.34 5.03
CA LEU A 145 -10.47 6.65 5.50
C LEU A 145 -10.49 7.62 4.33
N LYS A 146 -10.87 8.86 4.59
CA LYS A 146 -10.95 9.91 3.57
C LYS A 146 -9.56 10.21 2.99
N TRP A 147 -9.41 10.10 1.67
CA TRP A 147 -8.14 10.24 0.95
C TRP A 147 -7.50 11.64 1.08
N ASP A 148 -8.32 12.68 1.21
CA ASP A 148 -7.94 14.09 1.37
C ASP A 148 -8.20 14.63 2.79
N ASP A 149 -8.19 13.77 3.79
CA ASP A 149 -8.37 14.17 5.17
C ASP A 149 -7.32 15.21 5.58
N PRO A 150 -7.72 16.40 6.08
CA PRO A 150 -6.78 17.49 6.38
C PRO A 150 -5.88 17.20 7.58
N GLU A 151 -6.31 16.35 8.54
CA GLU A 151 -5.49 15.99 9.69
C GLU A 151 -4.38 15.01 9.30
N VAL A 152 -4.68 14.08 8.39
CA VAL A 152 -3.66 13.18 7.80
C VAL A 152 -2.76 13.95 6.85
N GLY A 153 -3.32 14.80 6.01
CA GLY A 153 -2.59 15.73 5.15
C GLY A 153 -1.70 15.08 4.11
N ILE A 154 -2.13 13.97 3.51
CA ILE A 154 -1.39 13.27 2.45
C ILE A 154 -1.09 14.21 1.29
N LYS A 155 0.16 14.26 0.86
CA LYS A 155 0.62 15.09 -0.27
C LYS A 155 0.60 14.29 -1.57
N TRP A 156 -0.60 14.07 -2.08
CA TRP A 156 -0.78 13.38 -3.36
C TRP A 156 -0.19 14.19 -4.53
N PRO A 157 0.54 13.57 -5.45
CA PRO A 157 1.03 14.24 -6.67
C PRO A 157 -0.07 14.35 -7.75
N LEU A 158 -1.19 14.96 -7.38
CA LEU A 158 -2.38 15.07 -8.23
C LEU A 158 -2.18 16.01 -9.41
N GLN A 159 -2.75 15.61 -10.54
CA GLN A 159 -2.96 16.46 -11.72
C GLN A 159 -4.48 16.69 -11.89
N GLY A 160 -5.04 17.64 -11.12
CA GLY A 160 -6.48 17.88 -11.04
C GLY A 160 -7.19 16.98 -10.02
N MET A 161 -8.50 16.80 -10.18
CA MET A 161 -9.30 15.95 -9.29
C MET A 161 -9.07 14.48 -9.60
N PRO A 162 -8.89 13.62 -8.58
CA PRO A 162 -8.74 12.19 -8.81
C PRO A 162 -10.06 11.55 -9.26
N ILE A 163 -9.94 10.42 -9.96
CA ILE A 163 -11.07 9.56 -10.30
C ILE A 163 -11.26 8.58 -9.15
N LEU A 164 -12.41 8.66 -8.49
CA LEU A 164 -12.76 7.86 -7.31
C LEU A 164 -13.91 6.91 -7.62
N SER A 165 -13.96 5.77 -6.96
CA SER A 165 -15.18 4.98 -6.85
C SER A 165 -16.19 5.64 -5.89
N ALA A 166 -17.45 5.21 -5.94
CA ALA A 166 -18.46 5.67 -4.99
C ALA A 166 -18.05 5.40 -3.53
N LYS A 167 -17.39 4.28 -3.27
CA LYS A 167 -16.87 3.93 -1.95
C LYS A 167 -15.73 4.84 -1.51
N ASP A 168 -14.77 5.11 -2.38
CA ASP A 168 -13.61 5.95 -2.07
C ASP A 168 -14.00 7.41 -1.80
N SER A 169 -15.06 7.89 -2.47
CA SER A 169 -15.61 9.24 -2.25
C SER A 169 -16.36 9.41 -0.91
N GLN A 170 -16.70 8.30 -0.23
CA GLN A 170 -17.43 8.29 1.03
C GLN A 170 -16.55 7.96 2.24
N GLY A 171 -15.23 8.03 2.11
CA GLY A 171 -14.29 7.82 3.20
C GLY A 171 -14.57 8.72 4.40
N LEU A 172 -14.39 8.19 5.60
CA LEU A 172 -14.59 8.90 6.87
C LEU A 172 -13.34 9.72 7.23
N SER A 173 -13.52 10.84 7.94
CA SER A 173 -12.39 11.58 8.51
C SER A 173 -11.61 10.74 9.52
N LEU A 174 -10.36 11.10 9.79
CA LEU A 174 -9.52 10.43 10.79
C LEU A 174 -10.19 10.39 12.18
N GLN A 175 -10.93 11.45 12.54
CA GLN A 175 -11.67 11.51 13.81
C GLN A 175 -12.81 10.48 13.86
N ALA A 176 -13.55 10.31 12.76
CA ALA A 176 -14.70 9.42 12.66
C ALA A 176 -14.34 7.98 12.26
N ALA A 177 -13.14 7.77 11.72
CA ALA A 177 -12.67 6.46 11.30
C ALA A 177 -12.51 5.50 12.48
N LYS A 178 -12.84 4.23 12.26
CA LYS A 178 -12.55 3.17 13.23
C LYS A 178 -11.03 3.01 13.35
N LYS A 179 -10.54 2.92 14.58
CA LYS A 179 -9.13 2.82 14.92
C LYS A 179 -8.83 1.45 15.51
N PHE A 180 -7.62 0.99 15.31
CA PHE A 180 -7.12 -0.21 15.98
C PHE A 180 -6.66 0.16 17.41
N PRO A 181 -6.80 -0.76 18.38
CA PRO A 181 -6.38 -0.53 19.76
C PRO A 181 -4.87 -0.36 19.93
#